data_2bb9478f6631ef506e558886fed2587c
#
_entry.id   2bb9478f6631ef506e558886fed2587c
#
_cell.length_a   1.000
_cell.length_b   1.000
_cell.length_c   1.000
_cell.angle_alpha   90.00
_cell.angle_beta   90.00
_cell.angle_gamma   90.00
#
_symmetry.space_group_name_H-M   'P 1'
#
loop_
_entity.id
_entity.type
_entity.pdbx_description
1 polymer ?
#
loop_
_entity_poly.entity_id
_entity_poly.type
_entity_poly.pdbx_seq_one_letter_code
_entity_poly.pdbx_strand_id
1 'polypeptide(L)'
;MKYKVPTLLSICLLGIMSLISAQPDPNALVGKIGEREYNYKKFNDGFKAYLQYYSKGKVLTKQDSIRLNNQYWEELVGIYVYDQAIKAGKIKVTDAELEAEIKKNVPTEIKQIKDFQTNGKFDKAKYEQALKEHPDFKREVMNYSRDLYSYNKLIKTIKNEVKANPDSVKNAWLNENDFASAKIIHFDYNKLTAINVTDDEARTFYEAHKDEFKRENGRSYLVARFAGNLSKAENAEQKAKENKTLSTALFNRAKEIGLQKAAEEMNITVEESPYFNKQDQIIPYIGRAPDLISFAFNNPVGSIPDIFYAPTGDILVLELKSEIPEYYIDFEIKKQEMIIRANRAKRMFTMDNYVQDFMHKETPETYLAAAIRDSIAIIEAEKVMADNEIKPLGKIPTLNTAILNTPVGSFTPLIENEKHWYLALVTKRQYPDLTLWEKNKKKIIADAEAKLQEDHLNQWYLEQRSKVQIIDNRKNFYELQMQLKL
;
A
#
# COMPACT_ATOMS: atom_id res chain seq x y z
N MET A 1 19.56 5.36 3.90
CA MET A 1 19.76 6.83 4.03
C MET A 1 20.65 7.09 5.23
N LYS A 2 21.86 7.62 5.02
CA LYS A 2 22.75 7.99 6.13
C LYS A 2 22.30 9.36 6.63
N TYR A 3 21.57 9.42 7.73
CA TYR A 3 21.24 10.67 8.41
C TYR A 3 22.50 11.23 9.09
N LYS A 4 23.04 12.31 8.54
CA LYS A 4 24.08 13.10 9.21
C LYS A 4 23.38 14.27 9.90
N VAL A 5 23.52 14.37 11.22
CA VAL A 5 23.03 15.50 12.01
C VAL A 5 23.87 16.75 11.67
N PRO A 6 23.27 17.86 11.26
CA PRO A 6 24.02 19.10 11.02
C PRO A 6 24.33 19.82 12.35
N THR A 7 25.58 20.16 12.52
CA THR A 7 26.09 20.97 13.63
C THR A 7 25.66 22.44 13.45
N LEU A 8 24.96 23.01 14.39
CA LEU A 8 24.62 24.44 14.43
C LEU A 8 25.91 25.26 14.65
N LEU A 9 26.36 25.93 13.60
CA LEU A 9 27.42 26.95 13.70
C LEU A 9 26.79 28.34 13.80
N SER A 10 27.15 29.08 14.85
CA SER A 10 26.92 30.53 14.97
C SER A 10 27.77 31.29 13.99
N ILE A 11 27.18 32.08 13.08
CA ILE A 11 27.87 33.02 12.22
C ILE A 11 27.24 34.41 12.33
N CYS A 12 28.12 35.40 12.55
CA CYS A 12 27.84 36.82 12.71
C CYS A 12 27.28 37.47 11.45
N LEU A 13 26.47 38.51 11.68
CA LEU A 13 25.86 39.42 10.69
C LEU A 13 26.90 40.24 9.91
N LEU A 14 26.62 40.41 8.62
CA LEU A 14 26.93 41.64 7.87
C LEU A 14 25.72 41.93 6.95
N GLY A 15 25.17 43.13 7.10
CA GLY A 15 23.98 43.57 6.42
C GLY A 15 24.22 44.05 4.99
N ILE A 16 23.19 43.88 4.15
CA ILE A 16 22.93 44.73 2.97
C ILE A 16 21.39 44.92 2.87
N MET A 17 20.99 46.20 2.85
CA MET A 17 19.63 46.65 2.55
C MET A 17 19.29 46.40 1.08
N SER A 18 18.08 45.92 0.78
CA SER A 18 17.15 46.53 -0.15
C SER A 18 15.97 45.64 -0.53
N LEU A 19 14.85 46.35 -0.74
CA LEU A 19 13.56 45.96 -1.29
C LEU A 19 12.54 45.34 -0.30
N ILE A 20 11.61 46.19 0.04
CA ILE A 20 10.44 45.92 0.86
C ILE A 20 9.48 45.00 0.07
N SER A 21 9.68 43.69 0.20
CA SER A 21 8.57 42.76 0.16
C SER A 21 8.18 42.50 1.62
N ALA A 22 6.91 42.53 1.94
CA ALA A 22 6.44 42.31 3.29
C ALA A 22 7.04 41.00 3.83
N GLN A 23 8.01 41.13 4.74
CA GLN A 23 8.58 39.94 5.38
C GLN A 23 7.47 39.30 6.21
N PRO A 24 7.35 37.96 6.20
CA PRO A 24 6.39 37.28 7.04
C PRO A 24 6.65 37.65 8.50
N ASP A 25 5.59 37.65 9.32
CA ASP A 25 5.75 37.79 10.76
C ASP A 25 6.79 36.75 11.23
N PRO A 26 7.90 37.19 11.86
CA PRO A 26 8.91 36.29 12.39
C PRO A 26 8.37 35.21 13.32
N ASN A 27 7.23 35.49 13.97
CA ASN A 27 6.55 34.60 14.92
C ASN A 27 5.47 33.74 14.26
N ALA A 28 5.17 33.93 12.97
CA ALA A 28 4.17 33.12 12.27
C ALA A 28 4.53 31.61 12.34
N LEU A 29 3.57 30.76 12.67
CA LEU A 29 3.78 29.34 12.83
C LEU A 29 3.93 28.66 11.48
N VAL A 30 5.14 28.22 11.17
CA VAL A 30 5.50 27.44 9.97
C VAL A 30 5.11 25.97 10.15
N GLY A 31 5.19 25.44 11.36
CA GLY A 31 4.75 24.10 11.66
C GLY A 31 5.00 23.68 13.10
N LYS A 32 4.44 22.53 13.45
CA LYS A 32 4.58 21.94 14.79
C LYS A 32 4.87 20.45 14.65
N ILE A 33 5.83 19.96 15.41
CA ILE A 33 6.20 18.56 15.48
C ILE A 33 6.10 18.11 16.94
N GLY A 34 5.05 17.37 17.26
CA GLY A 34 4.69 17.10 18.64
C GLY A 34 4.51 18.39 19.44
N GLU A 35 5.31 18.59 20.47
CA GLU A 35 5.26 19.80 21.31
C GLU A 35 6.19 20.93 20.81
N ARG A 36 7.04 20.67 19.79
CA ARG A 36 7.99 21.66 19.28
C ARG A 36 7.34 22.52 18.20
N GLU A 37 7.28 23.83 18.46
CA GLU A 37 6.82 24.81 17.47
C GLU A 37 7.99 25.43 16.72
N TYR A 38 7.78 25.60 15.41
CA TYR A 38 8.72 26.24 14.49
C TYR A 38 8.06 27.49 13.93
N ASN A 39 8.43 28.64 14.49
CA ASN A 39 8.04 29.92 13.89
C ASN A 39 8.89 30.22 12.65
N TYR A 40 8.49 31.21 11.85
CA TYR A 40 9.12 31.55 10.59
C TYR A 40 10.61 31.85 10.78
N LYS A 41 10.97 32.67 11.78
CA LYS A 41 12.37 33.05 12.04
C LYS A 41 13.22 31.80 12.30
N LYS A 42 12.83 30.99 13.26
CA LYS A 42 13.59 29.78 13.67
C LYS A 42 13.74 28.78 12.55
N PHE A 43 12.66 28.52 11.81
CA PHE A 43 12.68 27.58 10.69
C PHE A 43 13.58 28.09 9.57
N ASN A 44 13.41 29.36 9.20
CA ASN A 44 14.14 29.97 8.08
C ASN A 44 15.64 30.10 8.35
N ASP A 45 16.03 30.50 9.58
CA ASP A 45 17.46 30.57 9.95
C ASP A 45 18.11 29.18 9.87
N GLY A 46 17.45 28.15 10.36
CA GLY A 46 17.93 26.77 10.26
C GLY A 46 17.96 26.26 8.81
N PHE A 47 16.93 26.58 8.01
CA PHE A 47 16.89 26.20 6.61
C PHE A 47 17.97 26.89 5.78
N LYS A 48 18.30 28.15 6.04
CA LYS A 48 19.44 28.85 5.40
C LYS A 48 20.76 28.13 5.66
N ALA A 49 21.04 27.77 6.92
CA ALA A 49 22.23 27.02 7.28
C ALA A 49 22.28 25.65 6.56
N TYR A 50 21.13 24.99 6.48
CA TYR A 50 20.95 23.73 5.75
C TYR A 50 21.25 23.89 4.25
N LEU A 51 20.71 24.94 3.62
CA LEU A 51 21.00 25.26 2.22
C LEU A 51 22.48 25.51 1.97
N GLN A 52 23.16 26.29 2.82
CA GLN A 52 24.60 26.54 2.70
C GLN A 52 25.40 25.24 2.75
N TYR A 53 25.06 24.35 3.64
CA TYR A 53 25.74 23.06 3.78
C TYR A 53 25.57 22.16 2.56
N TYR A 54 24.36 22.08 2.00
CA TYR A 54 24.07 21.17 0.89
C TYR A 54 24.33 21.76 -0.50
N SER A 55 24.25 23.08 -0.67
CA SER A 55 24.55 23.75 -1.96
C SER A 55 26.03 23.71 -2.32
N LYS A 56 26.90 23.69 -1.30
CA LYS A 56 28.38 23.77 -1.50
C LYS A 56 28.76 24.89 -2.44
N GLY A 57 28.07 26.05 -2.37
CA GLY A 57 28.30 27.22 -3.21
C GLY A 57 27.70 27.15 -4.62
N LYS A 58 26.90 26.13 -4.95
CA LYS A 58 26.17 26.05 -6.23
C LYS A 58 24.86 26.84 -6.16
N VAL A 59 24.54 27.50 -7.28
CA VAL A 59 23.20 28.13 -7.44
C VAL A 59 22.16 27.04 -7.52
N LEU A 60 21.15 27.11 -6.64
CA LEU A 60 20.07 26.15 -6.57
C LEU A 60 18.90 26.59 -7.44
N THR A 61 18.27 25.65 -8.13
CA THR A 61 17.01 25.88 -8.81
C THR A 61 15.86 25.98 -7.79
N LYS A 62 14.70 26.51 -8.24
CA LYS A 62 13.48 26.54 -7.42
C LYS A 62 13.08 25.13 -6.96
N GLN A 63 13.20 24.15 -7.83
CA GLN A 63 12.90 22.73 -7.51
C GLN A 63 13.87 22.16 -6.47
N ASP A 64 15.18 22.48 -6.58
CA ASP A 64 16.16 22.06 -5.58
C ASP A 64 15.87 22.65 -4.21
N SER A 65 15.49 23.93 -4.16
CA SER A 65 15.13 24.60 -2.91
C SER A 65 13.91 23.98 -2.25
N ILE A 66 12.86 23.63 -3.02
CA ILE A 66 11.66 22.93 -2.52
C ILE A 66 12.05 21.54 -2.00
N ARG A 67 12.85 20.78 -2.75
CA ARG A 67 13.31 19.46 -2.34
C ARG A 67 14.10 19.50 -1.04
N LEU A 68 15.05 20.45 -0.93
CA LEU A 68 15.85 20.65 0.27
C LEU A 68 15.01 21.13 1.46
N ASN A 69 13.98 21.97 1.24
CA ASN A 69 13.05 22.37 2.29
C ASN A 69 12.26 21.18 2.84
N ASN A 70 11.81 20.27 1.96
CA ASN A 70 11.14 19.05 2.39
C ASN A 70 12.10 18.12 3.13
N GLN A 71 13.34 17.98 2.67
CA GLN A 71 14.36 17.19 3.36
C GLN A 71 14.68 17.75 4.75
N TYR A 72 14.85 19.07 4.86
CA TYR A 72 15.09 19.73 6.14
C TYR A 72 13.95 19.50 7.14
N TRP A 73 12.69 19.62 6.68
CA TRP A 73 11.53 19.35 7.51
C TRP A 73 11.50 17.91 8.00
N GLU A 74 11.70 16.95 7.11
CA GLU A 74 11.73 15.53 7.49
C GLU A 74 12.92 15.21 8.43
N GLU A 75 14.05 15.91 8.31
CA GLU A 75 15.12 15.79 9.29
C GLU A 75 14.72 16.33 10.66
N LEU A 76 14.00 17.46 10.75
CA LEU A 76 13.47 17.97 11.99
C LEU A 76 12.47 17.00 12.65
N VAL A 77 11.61 16.37 11.82
CA VAL A 77 10.70 15.31 12.28
C VAL A 77 11.51 14.12 12.81
N GLY A 78 12.52 13.70 12.08
CA GLY A 78 13.42 12.62 12.49
C GLY A 78 14.08 12.90 13.83
N ILE A 79 14.70 14.08 13.96
CA ILE A 79 15.33 14.51 15.24
C ILE A 79 14.33 14.44 16.39
N TYR A 80 13.09 14.93 16.19
CA TYR A 80 12.07 14.88 17.24
C TYR A 80 11.74 13.45 17.63
N VAL A 81 11.49 12.57 16.65
CA VAL A 81 11.14 11.16 16.89
C VAL A 81 12.22 10.46 17.70
N TYR A 82 13.47 10.62 17.30
CA TYR A 82 14.60 9.99 18.00
C TYR A 82 14.80 10.57 19.41
N ASP A 83 14.68 11.90 19.57
CA ASP A 83 14.80 12.55 20.88
C ASP A 83 13.71 12.06 21.88
N GLN A 84 12.48 11.86 21.40
CA GLN A 84 11.41 11.29 22.23
C GLN A 84 11.75 9.86 22.67
N ALA A 85 12.30 9.04 21.77
CA ALA A 85 12.69 7.67 22.09
C ALA A 85 13.85 7.62 23.11
N ILE A 86 14.83 8.54 22.98
CA ILE A 86 15.92 8.66 23.96
C ILE A 86 15.39 9.09 25.32
N LYS A 87 14.52 10.13 25.37
CA LYS A 87 13.91 10.65 26.60
C LYS A 87 13.00 9.64 27.30
N ALA A 88 12.31 8.79 26.55
CA ALA A 88 11.47 7.72 27.09
C ALA A 88 12.26 6.64 27.86
N GLY A 89 13.56 6.84 28.07
CA GLY A 89 14.41 6.01 28.90
C GLY A 89 14.89 4.72 28.24
N LYS A 90 14.69 4.55 26.94
CA LYS A 90 15.19 3.39 26.20
C LYS A 90 16.72 3.37 26.12
N ILE A 91 17.38 4.54 26.18
CA ILE A 91 18.83 4.67 26.07
C ILE A 91 19.39 5.45 27.25
N LYS A 92 20.23 4.79 28.02
CA LYS A 92 21.07 5.41 29.04
C LYS A 92 22.52 5.42 28.58
N VAL A 93 23.14 6.58 28.58
CA VAL A 93 24.57 6.76 28.25
C VAL A 93 25.33 7.05 29.53
N THR A 94 26.25 6.18 29.87
CA THR A 94 27.15 6.39 31.03
C THR A 94 28.36 7.24 30.65
N ASP A 95 28.98 7.93 31.59
CA ASP A 95 30.18 8.70 31.35
C ASP A 95 31.35 7.82 30.89
N ALA A 96 31.44 6.58 31.39
CA ALA A 96 32.45 5.61 30.94
C ALA A 96 32.30 5.23 29.46
N GLU A 97 31.06 4.99 29.00
CA GLU A 97 30.77 4.73 27.59
C GLU A 97 31.14 5.93 26.72
N LEU A 98 30.78 7.13 27.18
CA LEU A 98 31.04 8.36 26.45
C LEU A 98 32.53 8.67 26.37
N GLU A 99 33.27 8.43 27.48
CA GLU A 99 34.72 8.56 27.48
C GLU A 99 35.41 7.60 26.52
N ALA A 100 34.93 6.35 26.44
CA ALA A 100 35.42 5.38 25.45
C ALA A 100 35.12 5.84 24.02
N GLU A 101 33.91 6.39 23.80
CA GLU A 101 33.45 6.85 22.48
C GLU A 101 34.28 8.02 21.95
N ILE A 102 34.52 9.06 22.77
CA ILE A 102 35.28 10.24 22.35
C ILE A 102 36.74 9.91 22.01
N LYS A 103 37.33 8.87 22.61
CA LYS A 103 38.65 8.36 22.27
C LYS A 103 38.67 7.58 20.95
N LYS A 104 37.59 6.85 20.68
CA LYS A 104 37.45 6.01 19.48
C LYS A 104 37.01 6.83 18.25
N ASN A 105 35.99 7.63 18.41
CA ASN A 105 35.32 8.39 17.35
C ASN A 105 35.43 9.89 17.62
N VAL A 106 36.66 10.42 17.38
CA VAL A 106 36.94 11.85 17.58
C VAL A 106 36.11 12.70 16.61
N PRO A 107 35.35 13.72 17.08
CA PRO A 107 34.62 14.64 16.22
C PRO A 107 35.49 15.29 15.15
N THR A 108 34.93 15.52 13.98
CA THR A 108 35.67 16.07 12.83
C THR A 108 36.20 17.47 13.13
N GLU A 109 35.44 18.27 13.86
CA GLU A 109 35.76 19.62 14.31
C GLU A 109 37.00 19.60 15.22
N ILE A 110 37.06 18.64 16.12
CA ILE A 110 38.22 18.43 17.01
C ILE A 110 39.49 18.07 16.17
N LYS A 111 39.31 17.21 15.15
CA LYS A 111 40.44 16.82 14.28
C LYS A 111 41.03 17.99 13.49
N GLN A 112 40.27 19.08 13.31
CA GLN A 112 40.68 20.27 12.58
C GLN A 112 41.44 21.27 13.47
N ILE A 113 41.43 21.11 14.79
CA ILE A 113 42.15 21.96 15.72
C ILE A 113 43.66 21.78 15.51
N LYS A 114 44.36 22.87 15.24
CA LYS A 114 45.82 22.86 14.90
C LYS A 114 46.68 22.22 16.01
N ASP A 115 46.32 22.43 17.27
CA ASP A 115 47.04 21.88 18.43
C ASP A 115 47.02 20.34 18.48
N PHE A 116 46.01 19.74 17.85
CA PHE A 116 45.87 18.28 17.70
C PHE A 116 46.39 17.77 16.36
N GLN A 117 47.23 18.52 15.68
CA GLN A 117 47.81 18.12 14.41
C GLN A 117 49.32 18.02 14.48
N THR A 118 49.89 17.09 13.69
CA THR A 118 51.31 16.98 13.38
C THR A 118 51.43 16.90 11.88
N ASN A 119 52.20 17.85 11.29
CA ASN A 119 52.37 17.96 9.82
C ASN A 119 51.01 18.05 9.07
N GLY A 120 50.06 18.81 9.63
CA GLY A 120 48.70 19.00 9.03
C GLY A 120 47.77 17.81 9.11
N LYS A 121 48.15 16.76 9.81
CA LYS A 121 47.33 15.58 10.05
C LYS A 121 46.95 15.43 11.54
N PHE A 122 45.76 14.98 11.81
CA PHE A 122 45.30 14.72 13.18
C PHE A 122 46.23 13.74 13.89
N ASP A 123 46.70 14.16 15.09
CA ASP A 123 47.56 13.41 15.98
C ASP A 123 46.75 12.94 17.20
N LYS A 124 46.41 11.67 17.18
CA LYS A 124 45.59 11.05 18.22
C LYS A 124 46.28 11.09 19.60
N ALA A 125 47.60 11.00 19.66
CA ALA A 125 48.35 11.02 20.93
C ALA A 125 48.21 12.37 21.62
N LYS A 126 48.37 13.48 20.88
CA LYS A 126 48.16 14.84 21.41
C LYS A 126 46.73 15.04 21.95
N TYR A 127 45.75 14.57 21.21
CA TYR A 127 44.35 14.63 21.66
C TYR A 127 44.09 13.82 22.92
N GLU A 128 44.56 12.57 23.00
CA GLU A 128 44.42 11.72 24.18
C GLU A 128 45.18 12.27 25.39
N GLN A 129 46.30 12.92 25.18
CA GLN A 129 47.05 13.62 26.23
C GLN A 129 46.24 14.80 26.74
N ALA A 130 45.67 15.63 25.88
CA ALA A 130 44.83 16.76 26.24
C ALA A 130 43.60 16.33 27.04
N LEU A 131 42.97 15.20 26.66
CA LEU A 131 41.85 14.64 27.46
C LEU A 131 42.24 14.22 28.90
N LYS A 132 43.53 13.86 29.13
CA LYS A 132 44.04 13.49 30.42
C LYS A 132 44.44 14.71 31.28
N GLU A 133 45.09 15.66 30.64
CA GLU A 133 45.68 16.83 31.31
C GLU A 133 44.67 17.95 31.56
N HIS A 134 43.60 18.03 30.73
CA HIS A 134 42.58 19.08 30.80
C HIS A 134 41.19 18.51 31.04
N PRO A 135 40.77 18.28 32.32
CA PRO A 135 39.45 17.70 32.64
C PRO A 135 38.27 18.52 32.09
N ASP A 136 38.42 19.85 32.04
CA ASP A 136 37.36 20.72 31.51
C ASP A 136 37.19 20.52 29.99
N PHE A 137 38.28 20.46 29.25
CA PHE A 137 38.22 20.11 27.82
C PHE A 137 37.59 18.75 27.58
N LYS A 138 37.97 17.73 28.37
CA LYS A 138 37.35 16.41 28.30
C LYS A 138 35.82 16.50 28.52
N ARG A 139 35.39 17.27 29.54
CA ARG A 139 33.97 17.44 29.83
C ARG A 139 33.22 18.13 28.68
N GLU A 140 33.82 19.16 28.07
CA GLU A 140 33.24 19.84 26.88
C GLU A 140 33.09 18.90 25.70
N VAL A 141 34.10 18.12 25.36
CA VAL A 141 34.05 17.12 24.30
C VAL A 141 33.01 16.04 24.59
N MET A 142 32.92 15.57 25.85
CA MET A 142 31.88 14.62 26.25
C MET A 142 30.47 15.19 26.08
N ASN A 143 30.25 16.43 26.55
CA ASN A 143 28.95 17.09 26.42
C ASN A 143 28.56 17.28 24.94
N TYR A 144 29.51 17.75 24.12
CA TYR A 144 29.33 17.89 22.68
C TYR A 144 28.98 16.57 21.98
N SER A 145 29.60 15.47 22.41
CA SER A 145 29.40 14.15 21.81
C SER A 145 28.19 13.37 22.35
N ARG A 146 27.62 13.80 23.48
CA ARG A 146 26.58 13.07 24.22
C ARG A 146 25.34 12.80 23.37
N ASP A 147 24.83 13.82 22.71
CA ASP A 147 23.60 13.70 21.92
C ASP A 147 23.81 12.78 20.72
N LEU A 148 24.92 12.97 20.01
CA LEU A 148 25.25 12.12 18.85
C LEU A 148 25.48 10.66 19.27
N TYR A 149 26.15 10.44 20.39
CA TYR A 149 26.39 9.10 20.92
C TYR A 149 25.08 8.42 21.36
N SER A 150 24.19 9.16 22.06
CA SER A 150 22.88 8.66 22.44
C SER A 150 22.07 8.21 21.23
N TYR A 151 22.13 9.01 20.18
CA TYR A 151 21.48 8.73 18.90
C TYR A 151 22.03 7.45 18.24
N ASN A 152 23.35 7.36 18.10
CA ASN A 152 24.00 6.18 17.53
C ASN A 152 23.76 4.92 18.36
N LYS A 153 23.72 5.04 19.70
CA LYS A 153 23.42 3.96 20.63
C LYS A 153 22.00 3.47 20.46
N LEU A 154 21.01 4.38 20.31
CA LEU A 154 19.62 4.04 20.05
C LEU A 154 19.48 3.27 18.73
N ILE A 155 20.05 3.81 17.63
CA ILE A 155 20.03 3.16 16.31
C ILE A 155 20.63 1.76 16.40
N LYS A 156 21.78 1.63 17.07
CA LYS A 156 22.44 0.33 17.25
C LYS A 156 21.59 -0.64 18.06
N THR A 157 20.93 -0.15 19.10
CA THR A 157 20.05 -0.97 19.95
C THR A 157 18.89 -1.52 19.12
N ILE A 158 18.20 -0.66 18.37
CA ILE A 158 17.09 -1.05 17.49
C ILE A 158 17.56 -2.05 16.43
N LYS A 159 18.68 -1.78 15.75
CA LYS A 159 19.24 -2.69 14.74
C LYS A 159 19.59 -4.06 15.31
N ASN A 160 20.07 -4.13 16.56
CA ASN A 160 20.43 -5.39 17.22
C ASN A 160 19.23 -6.21 17.69
N GLU A 161 18.01 -5.67 17.65
CA GLU A 161 16.78 -6.42 17.97
C GLU A 161 16.50 -7.55 16.94
N VAL A 162 17.10 -7.44 15.76
CA VAL A 162 16.94 -8.42 14.68
C VAL A 162 18.30 -8.98 14.24
N LYS A 163 18.29 -10.27 13.88
CA LYS A 163 19.44 -10.96 13.34
C LYS A 163 19.02 -11.82 12.15
N ALA A 164 19.85 -11.87 11.13
CA ALA A 164 19.62 -12.78 10.02
C ALA A 164 19.78 -14.24 10.46
N ASN A 165 18.81 -15.08 10.09
CA ASN A 165 18.96 -16.52 10.26
C ASN A 165 19.88 -17.07 9.14
N PRO A 166 21.03 -17.66 9.46
CA PRO A 166 21.97 -18.13 8.44
C PRO A 166 21.38 -19.17 7.48
N ASP A 167 20.50 -20.06 7.95
CA ASP A 167 19.86 -21.08 7.11
C ASP A 167 18.85 -20.46 6.16
N SER A 168 18.08 -19.49 6.61
CA SER A 168 17.17 -18.73 5.74
C SER A 168 17.93 -17.97 4.65
N VAL A 169 19.04 -17.33 5.01
CA VAL A 169 19.93 -16.63 4.06
C VAL A 169 20.53 -17.61 3.05
N LYS A 170 20.96 -18.80 3.51
CA LYS A 170 21.47 -19.85 2.65
C LYS A 170 20.39 -20.31 1.66
N ASN A 171 19.19 -20.58 2.13
CA ASN A 171 18.08 -21.02 1.29
C ASN A 171 17.71 -19.96 0.25
N ALA A 172 17.65 -18.68 0.64
CA ALA A 172 17.42 -17.59 -0.30
C ALA A 172 18.52 -17.51 -1.37
N TRP A 173 19.80 -17.63 -0.95
CA TRP A 173 20.93 -17.63 -1.88
C TRP A 173 20.89 -18.86 -2.82
N LEU A 174 20.55 -20.05 -2.31
CA LEU A 174 20.38 -21.26 -3.14
C LEU A 174 19.31 -21.02 -4.19
N ASN A 175 18.14 -20.52 -3.80
CA ASN A 175 17.04 -20.25 -4.71
C ASN A 175 17.38 -19.20 -5.79
N GLU A 176 18.13 -18.15 -5.44
CA GLU A 176 18.58 -17.13 -6.40
C GLU A 176 19.62 -17.63 -7.41
N ASN A 177 20.39 -18.67 -7.04
CA ASN A 177 21.43 -19.26 -7.86
C ASN A 177 21.00 -20.59 -8.50
N ASP A 178 19.77 -21.01 -8.29
CA ASP A 178 19.16 -22.18 -8.91
C ASP A 178 18.17 -21.70 -9.99
N PHE A 179 18.59 -21.76 -11.26
CA PHE A 179 17.75 -21.34 -12.36
C PHE A 179 18.00 -22.10 -13.66
N ALA A 180 17.03 -22.02 -14.55
CA ALA A 180 17.13 -22.56 -15.89
C ALA A 180 16.79 -21.50 -16.94
N SER A 181 17.23 -21.72 -18.18
CA SER A 181 16.72 -21.00 -19.36
C SER A 181 15.94 -21.99 -20.23
N ALA A 182 14.85 -21.51 -20.83
CA ALA A 182 13.98 -22.36 -21.64
C ALA A 182 13.37 -21.59 -22.81
N LYS A 183 13.02 -22.34 -23.87
CA LYS A 183 12.12 -21.91 -24.95
C LYS A 183 10.76 -22.53 -24.68
N ILE A 184 9.75 -21.70 -24.44
CA ILE A 184 8.41 -22.13 -24.02
C ILE A 184 7.44 -21.98 -25.16
N ILE A 185 6.87 -23.08 -25.64
CA ILE A 185 5.74 -23.09 -26.56
C ILE A 185 4.49 -22.81 -25.73
N HIS A 186 3.76 -21.75 -26.06
CA HIS A 186 2.56 -21.31 -25.36
C HIS A 186 1.33 -21.45 -26.26
N PHE A 187 0.49 -22.42 -25.96
CA PHE A 187 -0.80 -22.59 -26.62
C PHE A 187 -1.84 -21.72 -25.91
N ASP A 188 -2.13 -20.57 -26.52
CA ASP A 188 -3.01 -19.54 -25.98
C ASP A 188 -4.34 -19.51 -26.75
N TYR A 189 -5.42 -19.98 -26.12
CA TYR A 189 -6.75 -19.98 -26.74
C TYR A 189 -7.26 -18.58 -27.07
N ASN A 190 -6.74 -17.53 -26.45
CA ASN A 190 -7.13 -16.15 -26.76
C ASN A 190 -6.65 -15.71 -28.15
N LYS A 191 -5.68 -16.43 -28.75
CA LYS A 191 -5.20 -16.17 -30.11
C LYS A 191 -6.15 -16.71 -31.18
N LEU A 192 -7.12 -17.55 -30.83
CA LEU A 192 -8.13 -18.09 -31.76
C LEU A 192 -9.24 -17.04 -32.01
N THR A 193 -8.88 -15.92 -32.66
CA THR A 193 -9.80 -14.78 -32.87
C THR A 193 -10.88 -15.02 -33.91
N ALA A 194 -10.67 -15.98 -34.83
CA ALA A 194 -11.62 -16.31 -35.89
C ALA A 194 -12.79 -17.20 -35.46
N ILE A 195 -12.79 -17.68 -34.19
CA ILE A 195 -13.87 -18.51 -33.69
C ILE A 195 -15.00 -17.60 -33.20
N ASN A 196 -16.16 -17.72 -33.85
CA ASN A 196 -17.37 -17.01 -33.48
C ASN A 196 -18.43 -17.99 -32.98
N VAL A 197 -19.30 -17.50 -32.15
CA VAL A 197 -20.45 -18.22 -31.59
C VAL A 197 -21.72 -17.64 -32.22
N THR A 198 -22.59 -18.52 -32.74
CA THR A 198 -23.91 -18.13 -33.23
C THR A 198 -24.88 -17.89 -32.08
N ASP A 199 -26.00 -17.24 -32.37
CA ASP A 199 -27.07 -17.03 -31.37
C ASP A 199 -27.59 -18.35 -30.80
N ASP A 200 -27.70 -19.39 -31.64
CA ASP A 200 -28.17 -20.72 -31.20
C ASP A 200 -27.15 -21.42 -30.29
N GLU A 201 -25.86 -21.29 -30.60
CA GLU A 201 -24.81 -21.80 -29.69
C GLU A 201 -24.80 -21.06 -28.34
N ALA A 202 -24.99 -19.73 -28.35
CA ALA A 202 -25.10 -18.93 -27.13
C ALA A 202 -26.34 -19.30 -26.31
N ARG A 203 -27.48 -19.59 -26.97
CA ARG A 203 -28.70 -20.07 -26.33
C ARG A 203 -28.51 -21.46 -25.75
N THR A 204 -27.86 -22.36 -26.46
CA THR A 204 -27.51 -23.69 -25.95
C THR A 204 -26.61 -23.58 -24.71
N PHE A 205 -25.65 -22.67 -24.73
CA PHE A 205 -24.79 -22.41 -23.58
C PHE A 205 -25.57 -21.85 -22.39
N TYR A 206 -26.51 -20.93 -22.64
CA TYR A 206 -27.40 -20.40 -21.61
C TYR A 206 -28.23 -21.51 -20.97
N GLU A 207 -28.87 -22.36 -21.74
CA GLU A 207 -29.71 -23.46 -21.22
C GLU A 207 -28.89 -24.46 -20.37
N ALA A 208 -27.62 -24.72 -20.75
CA ALA A 208 -26.69 -25.56 -19.98
C ALA A 208 -26.27 -24.91 -18.65
N HIS A 209 -26.38 -23.58 -18.51
CA HIS A 209 -25.99 -22.83 -17.32
C HIS A 209 -27.18 -22.07 -16.70
N LYS A 210 -28.39 -22.46 -17.03
CA LYS A 210 -29.62 -21.73 -16.69
C LYS A 210 -29.78 -21.48 -15.21
N ASP A 211 -29.36 -22.44 -14.37
CA ASP A 211 -29.47 -22.35 -12.92
C ASP A 211 -28.64 -21.16 -12.33
N GLU A 212 -27.60 -20.70 -13.01
CA GLU A 212 -26.85 -19.51 -12.60
C GLU A 212 -27.71 -18.23 -12.69
N PHE A 213 -28.74 -18.25 -13.53
CA PHE A 213 -29.63 -17.13 -13.82
C PHE A 213 -30.97 -17.21 -13.08
N LYS A 214 -31.11 -18.21 -12.23
CA LYS A 214 -32.28 -18.33 -11.35
C LYS A 214 -32.32 -17.15 -10.38
N ARG A 215 -33.45 -16.55 -10.22
CA ARG A 215 -33.79 -15.59 -9.18
C ARG A 215 -34.84 -16.17 -8.30
N GLU A 216 -34.57 -16.20 -7.02
CA GLU A 216 -35.53 -16.66 -6.03
C GLU A 216 -36.69 -15.68 -5.92
N ASN A 217 -37.79 -16.14 -5.30
CA ASN A 217 -38.92 -15.27 -5.04
C ASN A 217 -38.51 -14.03 -4.26
N GLY A 218 -38.97 -12.90 -4.70
CA GLY A 218 -38.64 -11.58 -4.14
C GLY A 218 -39.84 -10.88 -3.55
N ARG A 219 -39.58 -9.92 -2.68
CA ARG A 219 -40.58 -9.01 -2.09
C ARG A 219 -40.12 -7.56 -2.31
N SER A 220 -41.10 -6.63 -2.35
CA SER A 220 -40.84 -5.20 -2.29
C SER A 220 -41.73 -4.53 -1.26
N TYR A 221 -41.27 -3.42 -0.71
CA TYR A 221 -42.05 -2.56 0.18
C TYR A 221 -42.40 -1.24 -0.49
N LEU A 222 -43.61 -0.75 -0.25
CA LEU A 222 -43.90 0.69 -0.32
C LEU A 222 -43.36 1.30 0.95
N VAL A 223 -42.68 2.47 0.81
CA VAL A 223 -41.92 3.09 1.89
C VAL A 223 -42.24 4.57 1.98
N ALA A 224 -42.80 5.00 3.11
CA ALA A 224 -42.84 6.41 3.50
C ALA A 224 -41.66 6.69 4.46
N ARG A 225 -40.82 7.66 4.11
CA ARG A 225 -39.59 7.98 4.85
C ARG A 225 -39.69 9.34 5.53
N PHE A 226 -39.37 9.38 6.81
CA PHE A 226 -39.23 10.59 7.60
C PHE A 226 -37.77 10.70 8.05
N ALA A 227 -37.10 11.78 7.67
CA ALA A 227 -35.67 11.96 7.92
C ALA A 227 -35.36 11.97 9.42
N GLY A 228 -34.38 11.16 9.83
CA GLY A 228 -33.93 11.07 11.22
C GLY A 228 -32.70 11.89 11.54
N ASN A 229 -31.78 12.06 10.56
CA ASN A 229 -30.59 12.87 10.76
C ASN A 229 -30.85 14.34 10.47
N LEU A 230 -31.34 15.06 11.48
CA LEU A 230 -31.68 16.47 11.41
C LEU A 230 -30.61 17.40 12.01
N SER A 231 -29.43 16.90 12.33
CA SER A 231 -28.35 17.62 13.02
C SER A 231 -27.93 18.96 12.39
N LYS A 232 -28.24 19.17 11.09
CA LYS A 232 -27.97 20.42 10.34
C LYS A 232 -29.22 21.31 10.15
N ALA A 233 -30.37 20.88 10.66
CA ALA A 233 -31.61 21.60 10.48
C ALA A 233 -31.82 22.63 11.61
N GLU A 234 -32.20 23.83 11.27
CA GLU A 234 -32.79 24.77 12.23
C GLU A 234 -33.99 24.12 12.90
N ASN A 235 -34.08 24.13 14.22
CA ASN A 235 -35.13 23.45 15.01
C ASN A 235 -35.17 21.92 14.87
N ALA A 236 -34.01 21.26 14.85
CA ALA A 236 -33.87 19.79 14.68
C ALA A 236 -34.75 18.99 15.64
N GLU A 237 -34.82 19.37 16.91
CA GLU A 237 -35.61 18.67 17.93
C GLU A 237 -37.14 18.75 17.67
N GLN A 238 -37.63 19.94 17.24
CA GLN A 238 -39.02 20.12 16.88
C GLN A 238 -39.39 19.27 15.66
N LYS A 239 -38.57 19.29 14.61
CA LYS A 239 -38.77 18.48 13.39
C LYS A 239 -38.73 16.98 13.68
N ALA A 240 -37.86 16.52 14.58
CA ALA A 240 -37.83 15.11 14.99
C ALA A 240 -39.15 14.69 15.68
N LYS A 241 -39.71 15.57 16.54
CA LYS A 241 -41.00 15.35 17.19
C LYS A 241 -42.16 15.35 16.19
N GLU A 242 -42.15 16.27 15.24
CA GLU A 242 -43.12 16.34 14.14
C GLU A 242 -43.06 15.05 13.29
N ASN A 243 -41.91 14.63 12.85
CA ASN A 243 -41.72 13.43 12.06
C ASN A 243 -42.21 12.16 12.81
N LYS A 244 -41.96 12.06 14.10
CA LYS A 244 -42.47 10.95 14.94
C LYS A 244 -44.02 10.99 15.03
N THR A 245 -44.60 12.17 15.19
CA THR A 245 -46.08 12.31 15.22
C THR A 245 -46.69 11.97 13.88
N LEU A 246 -46.13 12.51 12.77
CA LEU A 246 -46.61 12.25 11.41
C LEU A 246 -46.47 10.75 11.04
N SER A 247 -45.34 10.12 11.34
CA SER A 247 -45.12 8.69 11.05
C SER A 247 -46.11 7.81 11.82
N THR A 248 -46.40 8.14 13.07
CA THR A 248 -47.38 7.43 13.87
C THR A 248 -48.83 7.59 13.32
N ALA A 249 -49.19 8.82 12.93
CA ALA A 249 -50.49 9.10 12.33
C ALA A 249 -50.65 8.37 10.98
N LEU A 250 -49.61 8.43 10.13
CA LEU A 250 -49.61 7.71 8.85
C LEU A 250 -49.70 6.20 9.06
N PHE A 251 -48.97 5.62 10.01
CA PHE A 251 -48.98 4.20 10.31
C PHE A 251 -50.40 3.74 10.73
N ASN A 252 -51.07 4.47 11.63
CA ASN A 252 -52.41 4.14 12.07
C ASN A 252 -53.39 4.21 10.91
N ARG A 253 -53.32 5.28 10.08
CA ARG A 253 -54.17 5.45 8.93
C ARG A 253 -53.92 4.38 7.85
N ALA A 254 -52.67 4.06 7.62
CA ALA A 254 -52.28 3.02 6.66
C ALA A 254 -52.83 1.65 7.02
N LYS A 255 -52.96 1.30 8.29
CA LYS A 255 -53.61 0.05 8.75
C LYS A 255 -55.10 -0.03 8.39
N GLU A 256 -55.73 1.10 8.19
CA GLU A 256 -57.15 1.16 7.85
C GLU A 256 -57.41 1.10 6.34
N ILE A 257 -56.59 1.86 5.55
CA ILE A 257 -56.89 2.09 4.13
C ILE A 257 -55.71 1.75 3.19
N GLY A 258 -54.59 1.25 3.72
CA GLY A 258 -53.33 1.00 2.98
C GLY A 258 -52.43 2.24 2.95
N LEU A 259 -51.13 2.00 2.82
CA LEU A 259 -50.09 3.06 2.93
C LEU A 259 -50.19 4.07 1.78
N GLN A 260 -50.45 3.61 0.56
CA GLN A 260 -50.53 4.53 -0.59
C GLN A 260 -51.65 5.58 -0.40
N LYS A 261 -52.87 5.13 -0.05
CA LYS A 261 -53.99 6.02 0.15
C LYS A 261 -53.82 6.92 1.37
N ALA A 262 -53.33 6.37 2.46
CA ALA A 262 -53.08 7.13 3.68
C ALA A 262 -52.03 8.25 3.45
N ALA A 263 -50.98 7.96 2.67
CA ALA A 263 -49.95 8.91 2.31
C ALA A 263 -50.49 10.02 1.38
N GLU A 264 -51.37 9.69 0.43
CA GLU A 264 -52.05 10.65 -0.43
C GLU A 264 -52.93 11.61 0.39
N GLU A 265 -53.75 11.10 1.32
CA GLU A 265 -54.58 11.92 2.23
C GLU A 265 -53.73 12.89 3.07
N MET A 266 -52.50 12.49 3.45
CA MET A 266 -51.61 13.26 4.28
C MET A 266 -50.57 14.05 3.49
N ASN A 267 -50.61 14.00 2.16
CA ASN A 267 -49.65 14.60 1.25
C ASN A 267 -48.18 14.20 1.54
N ILE A 268 -48.02 12.89 1.81
CA ILE A 268 -46.70 12.27 2.09
C ILE A 268 -46.27 11.45 0.87
N THR A 269 -45.01 11.58 0.48
CA THR A 269 -44.43 10.79 -0.63
C THR A 269 -44.13 9.38 -0.19
N VAL A 270 -44.47 8.40 -1.05
CA VAL A 270 -44.11 6.98 -0.91
C VAL A 270 -43.29 6.53 -2.10
N GLU A 271 -42.33 5.66 -1.86
CA GLU A 271 -41.45 5.09 -2.88
C GLU A 271 -41.48 3.57 -2.78
N GLU A 272 -41.29 2.87 -3.90
CA GLU A 272 -41.18 1.42 -3.87
C GLU A 272 -39.69 1.02 -3.70
N SER A 273 -39.40 0.11 -2.77
CA SER A 273 -38.07 -0.46 -2.63
C SER A 273 -37.78 -1.40 -3.83
N PRO A 274 -36.49 -1.55 -4.22
CA PRO A 274 -36.10 -2.67 -5.06
C PRO A 274 -36.46 -3.99 -4.42
N TYR A 275 -36.60 -5.04 -5.26
CA TYR A 275 -36.85 -6.38 -4.76
C TYR A 275 -35.67 -6.91 -3.93
N PHE A 276 -36.01 -7.63 -2.86
CA PHE A 276 -35.07 -8.35 -2.00
C PHE A 276 -35.58 -9.79 -1.83
N ASN A 277 -34.66 -10.71 -1.53
CA ASN A 277 -35.00 -12.13 -1.30
C ASN A 277 -34.82 -12.51 0.18
N LYS A 278 -35.23 -13.74 0.53
CA LYS A 278 -35.27 -14.21 1.92
C LYS A 278 -33.89 -14.31 2.57
N GLN A 279 -32.82 -14.52 1.78
CA GLN A 279 -31.46 -14.69 2.25
C GLN A 279 -30.73 -13.35 2.42
N ASP A 280 -31.29 -12.25 1.90
CA ASP A 280 -30.70 -10.94 2.03
C ASP A 280 -30.63 -10.51 3.50
N GLN A 281 -29.65 -9.70 3.83
CA GLN A 281 -29.51 -9.07 5.15
C GLN A 281 -29.83 -7.58 5.09
N ILE A 282 -29.91 -7.04 3.87
CA ILE A 282 -30.08 -5.62 3.57
C ILE A 282 -31.18 -5.48 2.55
N ILE A 283 -32.13 -4.60 2.80
CA ILE A 283 -33.10 -4.13 1.81
C ILE A 283 -32.53 -2.87 1.18
N PRO A 284 -32.33 -2.81 -0.16
CA PRO A 284 -31.85 -1.61 -0.81
C PRO A 284 -32.70 -0.38 -0.45
N TYR A 285 -32.09 0.77 -0.21
CA TYR A 285 -32.67 2.02 0.27
C TYR A 285 -33.24 2.02 1.71
N ILE A 286 -33.40 0.87 2.35
CA ILE A 286 -33.86 0.77 3.74
C ILE A 286 -32.68 0.51 4.68
N GLY A 287 -31.72 -0.31 4.26
CA GLY A 287 -30.57 -0.71 5.05
C GLY A 287 -30.69 -2.12 5.64
N ARG A 288 -29.89 -2.41 6.67
CA ARG A 288 -29.93 -3.72 7.35
C ARG A 288 -31.24 -3.86 8.13
N ALA A 289 -32.06 -4.82 7.73
CA ALA A 289 -33.41 -5.00 8.25
C ALA A 289 -33.86 -6.47 8.22
N PRO A 290 -33.18 -7.41 8.92
CA PRO A 290 -33.51 -8.82 8.90
C PRO A 290 -34.95 -9.10 9.39
N ASP A 291 -35.45 -8.31 10.33
CA ASP A 291 -36.81 -8.47 10.85
C ASP A 291 -37.87 -8.10 9.80
N LEU A 292 -37.64 -7.05 9.01
CA LEU A 292 -38.50 -6.68 7.89
C LEU A 292 -38.49 -7.74 6.78
N ILE A 293 -37.33 -8.33 6.51
CA ILE A 293 -37.20 -9.43 5.55
C ILE A 293 -38.02 -10.62 6.06
N SER A 294 -37.83 -11.02 7.31
CA SER A 294 -38.59 -12.09 7.91
C SER A 294 -40.10 -11.80 7.87
N PHE A 295 -40.53 -10.58 8.19
CA PHE A 295 -41.94 -10.17 8.10
C PHE A 295 -42.46 -10.30 6.68
N ALA A 296 -41.72 -9.85 5.67
CA ALA A 296 -42.13 -9.84 4.28
C ALA A 296 -42.40 -11.27 3.74
N PHE A 297 -41.62 -12.26 4.16
CA PHE A 297 -41.76 -13.64 3.69
C PHE A 297 -42.77 -14.48 4.52
N ASN A 298 -43.23 -13.95 5.65
CA ASN A 298 -44.24 -14.63 6.50
C ASN A 298 -45.64 -14.01 6.44
N ASN A 299 -45.81 -12.90 5.69
CA ASN A 299 -47.09 -12.21 5.61
C ASN A 299 -47.49 -11.96 4.15
N PRO A 300 -48.79 -11.83 3.85
CA PRO A 300 -49.28 -11.57 2.51
C PRO A 300 -49.02 -10.10 2.09
N VAL A 301 -49.02 -9.85 0.78
CA VAL A 301 -49.00 -8.52 0.19
C VAL A 301 -50.08 -7.65 0.81
N GLY A 302 -49.80 -6.38 1.06
CA GLY A 302 -50.67 -5.44 1.77
C GLY A 302 -50.45 -5.42 3.30
N SER A 303 -49.63 -6.33 3.85
CA SER A 303 -49.32 -6.32 5.28
C SER A 303 -48.41 -5.17 5.64
N ILE A 304 -48.66 -4.55 6.79
CA ILE A 304 -47.92 -3.37 7.31
C ILE A 304 -47.18 -3.82 8.57
N PRO A 305 -45.80 -3.85 8.54
CA PRO A 305 -45.00 -4.11 9.74
C PRO A 305 -45.08 -2.92 10.71
N ASP A 306 -44.61 -3.11 11.93
CA ASP A 306 -44.46 -2.00 12.87
C ASP A 306 -43.50 -0.93 12.30
N ILE A 307 -43.61 0.31 12.80
CA ILE A 307 -42.77 1.43 12.39
C ILE A 307 -41.29 1.03 12.53
N PHE A 308 -40.55 1.14 11.45
CA PHE A 308 -39.14 0.75 11.44
C PHE A 308 -38.21 1.96 11.62
N TYR A 309 -37.29 1.85 12.55
CA TYR A 309 -36.24 2.84 12.79
C TYR A 309 -34.96 2.36 12.11
N ALA A 310 -34.63 3.00 11.00
CA ALA A 310 -33.45 2.63 10.23
C ALA A 310 -32.15 2.97 10.97
N PRO A 311 -31.04 2.27 10.72
CA PRO A 311 -29.73 2.59 11.29
C PRO A 311 -29.23 4.01 11.00
N THR A 312 -29.74 4.66 9.94
CA THR A 312 -29.52 6.06 9.59
C THR A 312 -30.23 7.03 10.52
N GLY A 313 -31.13 6.53 11.39
CA GLY A 313 -32.02 7.31 12.25
C GLY A 313 -33.36 7.65 11.61
N ASP A 314 -33.57 7.34 10.32
CA ASP A 314 -34.85 7.58 9.63
C ASP A 314 -35.97 6.73 10.23
N ILE A 315 -37.18 7.28 10.24
CA ILE A 315 -38.40 6.58 10.62
C ILE A 315 -39.12 6.18 9.35
N LEU A 316 -39.41 4.88 9.22
CA LEU A 316 -40.05 4.32 8.01
C LEU A 316 -41.39 3.70 8.37
N VAL A 317 -42.42 4.04 7.59
CA VAL A 317 -43.71 3.36 7.56
C VAL A 317 -43.75 2.56 6.26
N LEU A 318 -44.05 1.27 6.36
CA LEU A 318 -43.89 0.32 5.26
C LEU A 318 -45.18 -0.47 5.02
N GLU A 319 -45.43 -0.84 3.77
CA GLU A 319 -46.43 -1.79 3.39
C GLU A 319 -45.81 -2.78 2.40
N LEU A 320 -46.05 -4.07 2.59
CA LEU A 320 -45.61 -5.10 1.66
C LEU A 320 -46.32 -4.91 0.32
N LYS A 321 -45.58 -4.47 -0.70
CA LYS A 321 -46.16 -3.99 -1.97
C LYS A 321 -46.38 -5.12 -2.97
N SER A 322 -45.38 -5.97 -3.16
CA SER A 322 -45.46 -6.99 -4.20
C SER A 322 -44.65 -8.24 -3.86
N GLU A 323 -45.01 -9.30 -4.52
CA GLU A 323 -44.34 -10.59 -4.55
C GLU A 323 -43.99 -10.91 -5.99
N ILE A 324 -42.71 -11.26 -6.23
CA ILE A 324 -42.30 -11.88 -7.50
C ILE A 324 -42.03 -13.36 -7.22
N PRO A 325 -42.63 -14.29 -7.98
CA PRO A 325 -42.24 -15.70 -7.91
C PRO A 325 -40.81 -15.88 -8.38
N GLU A 326 -40.19 -17.01 -8.11
CA GLU A 326 -38.91 -17.35 -8.70
C GLU A 326 -38.99 -17.34 -10.23
N TYR A 327 -37.94 -16.87 -10.85
CA TYR A 327 -37.84 -16.79 -12.31
C TYR A 327 -36.39 -16.93 -12.79
N TYR A 328 -36.23 -17.23 -14.04
CA TYR A 328 -34.90 -17.18 -14.71
C TYR A 328 -34.79 -15.87 -15.48
N ILE A 329 -33.66 -15.20 -15.36
CA ILE A 329 -33.41 -14.02 -16.20
C ILE A 329 -33.39 -14.46 -17.66
N ASP A 330 -34.19 -13.84 -18.47
CA ASP A 330 -34.35 -14.21 -19.88
C ASP A 330 -33.06 -14.19 -20.66
N PHE A 331 -32.91 -15.12 -21.62
CA PHE A 331 -31.75 -15.23 -22.50
C PHE A 331 -31.49 -13.91 -23.23
N GLU A 332 -32.51 -13.21 -23.71
CA GLU A 332 -32.32 -11.98 -24.47
C GLU A 332 -31.64 -10.89 -23.64
N ILE A 333 -31.90 -10.85 -22.33
CA ILE A 333 -31.21 -9.95 -21.39
C ILE A 333 -29.74 -10.38 -21.20
N LYS A 334 -29.46 -11.67 -21.24
CA LYS A 334 -28.12 -12.25 -21.01
C LYS A 334 -27.36 -12.57 -22.30
N LYS A 335 -27.94 -12.35 -23.45
CA LYS A 335 -27.43 -12.76 -24.74
C LYS A 335 -25.98 -12.38 -24.97
N GLN A 336 -25.61 -11.10 -24.75
CA GLN A 336 -24.24 -10.64 -24.97
C GLN A 336 -23.25 -11.31 -24.01
N GLU A 337 -23.60 -11.47 -22.75
CA GLU A 337 -22.81 -12.20 -21.77
C GLU A 337 -22.62 -13.66 -22.21
N MET A 338 -23.67 -14.31 -22.69
CA MET A 338 -23.63 -15.69 -23.13
C MET A 338 -22.78 -15.87 -24.40
N ILE A 339 -22.88 -14.97 -25.35
CA ILE A 339 -21.98 -14.97 -26.54
C ILE A 339 -20.52 -14.90 -26.11
N ILE A 340 -20.17 -14.03 -25.18
CA ILE A 340 -18.79 -13.89 -24.69
C ILE A 340 -18.32 -15.16 -23.98
N ARG A 341 -19.16 -15.70 -23.07
CA ARG A 341 -18.84 -16.92 -22.31
C ARG A 341 -18.74 -18.15 -23.18
N ALA A 342 -19.70 -18.36 -24.08
CA ALA A 342 -19.71 -19.46 -25.03
C ALA A 342 -18.54 -19.39 -26.01
N ASN A 343 -18.20 -18.18 -26.51
CA ASN A 343 -17.04 -17.96 -27.35
C ASN A 343 -15.73 -18.33 -26.64
N ARG A 344 -15.59 -17.93 -25.37
CA ARG A 344 -14.43 -18.32 -24.58
C ARG A 344 -14.36 -19.85 -24.41
N ALA A 345 -15.46 -20.48 -24.04
CA ALA A 345 -15.54 -21.94 -23.88
C ALA A 345 -15.20 -22.69 -25.19
N LYS A 346 -15.72 -22.21 -26.32
CA LYS A 346 -15.46 -22.80 -27.65
C LYS A 346 -13.99 -22.67 -28.06
N ARG A 347 -13.35 -21.50 -27.79
CA ARG A 347 -11.92 -21.32 -28.04
C ARG A 347 -11.07 -22.24 -27.16
N MET A 348 -11.40 -22.35 -25.89
CA MET A 348 -10.69 -23.24 -24.97
C MET A 348 -10.78 -24.68 -25.43
N PHE A 349 -11.98 -25.16 -25.77
CA PHE A 349 -12.18 -26.51 -26.29
C PHE A 349 -11.44 -26.74 -27.61
N THR A 350 -11.45 -25.78 -28.52
CA THR A 350 -10.74 -25.88 -29.78
C THR A 350 -9.22 -25.96 -29.59
N MET A 351 -8.68 -25.15 -28.66
CA MET A 351 -7.25 -25.18 -28.34
C MET A 351 -6.86 -26.49 -27.64
N ASP A 352 -7.70 -26.99 -26.74
CA ASP A 352 -7.44 -28.27 -26.07
C ASP A 352 -7.33 -29.41 -27.10
N ASN A 353 -8.30 -29.51 -28.02
CA ASN A 353 -8.25 -30.50 -29.11
C ASN A 353 -6.99 -30.33 -29.97
N TYR A 354 -6.61 -29.08 -30.29
CA TYR A 354 -5.40 -28.82 -31.05
C TYR A 354 -4.15 -29.29 -30.31
N VAL A 355 -4.06 -29.02 -29.01
CA VAL A 355 -2.94 -29.44 -28.17
C VAL A 355 -2.85 -30.96 -28.10
N GLN A 356 -3.96 -31.67 -27.93
CA GLN A 356 -4.00 -33.14 -27.94
C GLN A 356 -3.51 -33.70 -29.29
N ASP A 357 -4.02 -33.13 -30.40
CA ASP A 357 -3.58 -33.49 -31.71
C ASP A 357 -2.08 -33.22 -31.98
N PHE A 358 -1.58 -32.08 -31.49
CA PHE A 358 -0.17 -31.70 -31.57
C PHE A 358 0.69 -32.72 -30.80
N MET A 359 0.34 -33.06 -29.58
CA MET A 359 1.07 -34.03 -28.75
C MET A 359 1.03 -35.46 -29.37
N HIS A 360 0.02 -35.75 -30.15
CA HIS A 360 -0.11 -37.06 -30.78
C HIS A 360 0.67 -37.18 -32.13
N LYS A 361 0.79 -36.07 -32.87
CA LYS A 361 1.41 -36.04 -34.21
C LYS A 361 2.88 -35.67 -34.16
N GLU A 362 3.29 -34.83 -33.27
CA GLU A 362 4.65 -34.30 -33.18
C GLU A 362 5.47 -35.03 -32.09
N THR A 363 6.79 -34.95 -32.23
CA THR A 363 7.75 -35.51 -31.25
C THR A 363 8.58 -34.38 -30.62
N PRO A 364 9.29 -34.61 -29.53
CA PRO A 364 10.14 -33.58 -28.91
C PRO A 364 11.13 -32.94 -29.92
N GLU A 365 11.61 -33.69 -30.91
CA GLU A 365 12.53 -33.17 -31.92
C GLU A 365 11.85 -32.21 -32.90
N THR A 366 10.53 -32.35 -33.09
CA THR A 366 9.77 -31.55 -34.07
C THR A 366 8.94 -30.44 -33.42
N TYR A 367 8.74 -30.44 -32.07
CA TYR A 367 7.86 -29.49 -31.39
C TYR A 367 8.10 -28.02 -31.72
N LEU A 368 9.38 -27.56 -31.71
CA LEU A 368 9.67 -26.15 -32.03
C LEU A 368 9.38 -25.84 -33.51
N ALA A 369 9.73 -26.73 -34.44
CA ALA A 369 9.47 -26.54 -35.87
C ALA A 369 7.96 -26.53 -36.14
N ALA A 370 7.21 -27.41 -35.53
CA ALA A 370 5.75 -27.46 -35.60
C ALA A 370 5.11 -26.18 -35.02
N ALA A 371 5.57 -25.71 -33.86
CA ALA A 371 5.08 -24.48 -33.28
C ALA A 371 5.32 -23.27 -34.20
N ILE A 372 6.49 -23.17 -34.82
CA ILE A 372 6.78 -22.12 -35.83
C ILE A 372 5.86 -22.25 -37.04
N ARG A 373 5.73 -23.45 -37.62
CA ARG A 373 4.86 -23.74 -38.77
C ARG A 373 3.41 -23.28 -38.50
N ASP A 374 2.92 -23.57 -37.30
CA ASP A 374 1.53 -23.33 -36.90
C ASP A 374 1.33 -21.95 -36.23
N SER A 375 2.37 -21.10 -36.25
CA SER A 375 2.36 -19.75 -35.66
C SER A 375 2.00 -19.72 -34.18
N ILE A 376 2.36 -20.77 -33.42
CA ILE A 376 2.21 -20.84 -32.00
C ILE A 376 3.33 -20.02 -31.35
N ALA A 377 3.01 -19.26 -30.29
CA ALA A 377 3.97 -18.40 -29.63
C ALA A 377 5.09 -19.20 -28.95
N ILE A 378 6.34 -18.79 -29.19
CA ILE A 378 7.53 -19.30 -28.50
C ILE A 378 8.10 -18.15 -27.67
N ILE A 379 8.22 -18.37 -26.37
CA ILE A 379 8.71 -17.38 -25.41
C ILE A 379 10.07 -17.83 -24.91
N GLU A 380 11.06 -16.96 -25.01
CA GLU A 380 12.39 -17.19 -24.47
C GLU A 380 12.46 -16.68 -23.02
N ALA A 381 12.76 -17.59 -22.09
CA ALA A 381 12.90 -17.32 -20.67
C ALA A 381 14.37 -17.58 -20.25
N GLU A 382 15.10 -16.50 -19.92
CA GLU A 382 16.54 -16.61 -19.63
C GLU A 382 16.86 -17.03 -18.20
N LYS A 383 16.00 -16.69 -17.24
CA LYS A 383 16.24 -16.97 -15.81
C LYS A 383 14.93 -17.39 -15.13
N VAL A 384 14.60 -18.68 -15.24
CA VAL A 384 13.45 -19.29 -14.56
C VAL A 384 13.92 -19.84 -13.21
N MET A 385 13.38 -19.33 -12.12
CA MET A 385 13.59 -19.77 -10.74
C MET A 385 12.28 -20.33 -10.19
N ALA A 386 12.31 -20.98 -9.03
CA ALA A 386 11.12 -21.63 -8.46
C ALA A 386 9.93 -20.69 -8.27
N ASP A 387 10.17 -19.45 -7.84
CA ASP A 387 9.12 -18.51 -7.44
C ASP A 387 9.04 -17.25 -8.28
N ASN A 388 9.85 -17.12 -9.35
CA ASN A 388 9.81 -15.91 -10.15
C ASN A 388 8.71 -15.93 -11.21
N GLU A 389 8.40 -14.77 -11.72
CA GLU A 389 7.53 -14.53 -12.85
C GLU A 389 8.27 -14.78 -14.17
N ILE A 390 7.63 -15.42 -15.13
CA ILE A 390 8.12 -15.57 -16.50
C ILE A 390 7.40 -14.54 -17.38
N LYS A 391 8.10 -13.53 -17.84
CA LYS A 391 7.52 -12.50 -18.73
C LYS A 391 7.36 -13.05 -20.16
N PRO A 392 6.22 -12.86 -20.85
CA PRO A 392 4.99 -12.14 -20.39
C PRO A 392 3.94 -13.08 -19.76
N LEU A 393 4.27 -14.32 -19.39
CA LEU A 393 3.32 -15.34 -18.94
C LEU A 393 2.78 -15.11 -17.52
N GLY A 394 3.55 -14.37 -16.68
CA GLY A 394 3.22 -14.21 -15.29
C GLY A 394 3.78 -15.34 -14.40
N LYS A 395 3.18 -15.52 -13.24
CA LYS A 395 3.64 -16.49 -12.24
C LYS A 395 2.94 -17.84 -12.44
N ILE A 396 3.71 -18.86 -12.86
CA ILE A 396 3.22 -20.24 -13.11
C ILE A 396 4.14 -21.23 -12.39
N PRO A 397 3.93 -21.48 -11.08
CA PRO A 397 4.84 -22.31 -10.28
C PRO A 397 5.02 -23.74 -10.80
N THR A 398 3.97 -24.32 -11.39
CA THR A 398 4.02 -25.66 -11.99
C THR A 398 4.94 -25.71 -13.20
N LEU A 399 4.91 -24.70 -14.07
CA LEU A 399 5.80 -24.59 -15.22
C LEU A 399 7.25 -24.33 -14.77
N ASN A 400 7.45 -23.42 -13.80
CA ASN A 400 8.77 -23.16 -13.26
C ASN A 400 9.42 -24.43 -12.68
N THR A 401 8.67 -25.19 -11.89
CA THR A 401 9.12 -26.44 -11.31
C THR A 401 9.43 -27.48 -12.38
N ALA A 402 8.59 -27.60 -13.40
CA ALA A 402 8.84 -28.52 -14.51
C ALA A 402 10.13 -28.17 -15.27
N ILE A 403 10.35 -26.89 -15.56
CA ILE A 403 11.56 -26.41 -16.25
C ILE A 403 12.80 -26.69 -15.41
N LEU A 404 12.78 -26.44 -14.09
CA LEU A 404 13.92 -26.68 -13.20
C LEU A 404 14.28 -28.15 -13.07
N ASN A 405 13.31 -29.05 -13.17
CA ASN A 405 13.50 -30.50 -13.03
C ASN A 405 13.76 -31.23 -14.35
N THR A 406 13.68 -30.54 -15.49
CA THR A 406 13.89 -31.14 -16.80
C THR A 406 15.36 -31.00 -17.22
N PRO A 407 15.99 -32.06 -17.74
CA PRO A 407 17.36 -32.00 -18.26
C PRO A 407 17.53 -31.02 -19.41
N VAL A 408 18.72 -30.43 -19.53
CA VAL A 408 19.06 -29.57 -20.69
C VAL A 408 18.96 -30.38 -22.00
N GLY A 409 18.35 -29.77 -23.01
CA GLY A 409 18.08 -30.39 -24.30
C GLY A 409 16.77 -31.18 -24.34
N SER A 410 16.05 -31.29 -23.25
CA SER A 410 14.77 -32.01 -23.17
C SER A 410 13.59 -31.07 -22.98
N PHE A 411 12.41 -31.50 -23.41
CA PHE A 411 11.14 -30.82 -23.14
C PHE A 411 10.55 -31.24 -21.80
N THR A 412 9.87 -30.32 -21.15
CA THR A 412 9.01 -30.62 -20.00
C THR A 412 7.85 -31.52 -20.43
N PRO A 413 7.18 -32.21 -19.52
CA PRO A 413 5.81 -32.65 -19.74
C PRO A 413 4.92 -31.46 -20.17
N LEU A 414 3.81 -31.75 -20.84
CA LEU A 414 2.79 -30.74 -21.12
C LEU A 414 2.25 -30.22 -19.78
N ILE A 415 2.31 -28.91 -19.60
CA ILE A 415 1.80 -28.23 -18.40
C ILE A 415 0.54 -27.47 -18.78
N GLU A 416 -0.55 -27.74 -18.08
CA GLU A 416 -1.79 -26.97 -18.16
C GLU A 416 -1.90 -26.04 -16.95
N ASN A 417 -2.22 -24.78 -17.22
CA ASN A 417 -2.54 -23.78 -16.20
C ASN A 417 -3.65 -22.85 -16.73
N GLU A 418 -4.81 -22.81 -16.05
CA GLU A 418 -5.96 -21.96 -16.42
C GLU A 418 -6.39 -22.07 -17.88
N LYS A 419 -6.34 -23.29 -18.43
CA LYS A 419 -6.64 -23.57 -19.86
C LYS A 419 -5.66 -22.92 -20.85
N HIS A 420 -4.47 -22.62 -20.41
CA HIS A 420 -3.30 -22.42 -21.25
C HIS A 420 -2.39 -23.64 -21.13
N TRP A 421 -1.71 -24.02 -22.20
CA TRP A 421 -0.82 -25.17 -22.22
C TRP A 421 0.59 -24.74 -22.60
N TYR A 422 1.55 -25.38 -21.97
CA TYR A 422 2.95 -25.03 -22.11
C TYR A 422 3.80 -26.28 -22.31
N LEU A 423 4.73 -26.23 -23.29
CA LEU A 423 5.84 -27.16 -23.45
C LEU A 423 7.12 -26.35 -23.44
N ALA A 424 8.06 -26.67 -22.57
CA ALA A 424 9.30 -25.92 -22.46
C ALA A 424 10.53 -26.78 -22.79
N LEU A 425 11.31 -26.38 -23.79
CA LEU A 425 12.65 -26.91 -24.06
C LEU A 425 13.64 -26.23 -23.13
N VAL A 426 14.27 -26.97 -22.22
CA VAL A 426 15.31 -26.44 -21.34
C VAL A 426 16.61 -26.28 -22.14
N THR A 427 17.10 -25.04 -22.24
CA THR A 427 18.31 -24.73 -23.04
C THR A 427 19.56 -24.56 -22.17
N LYS A 428 19.38 -24.23 -20.87
CA LYS A 428 20.46 -24.06 -19.91
C LYS A 428 19.96 -24.40 -18.51
N ARG A 429 20.86 -24.97 -17.71
CA ARG A 429 20.61 -25.22 -16.28
C ARG A 429 21.79 -24.71 -15.46
N GLN A 430 21.51 -23.88 -14.48
CA GLN A 430 22.48 -23.37 -13.50
C GLN A 430 22.10 -23.91 -12.13
N TYR A 431 22.99 -24.68 -11.54
CA TYR A 431 22.87 -25.13 -10.15
C TYR A 431 23.66 -24.20 -9.23
N PRO A 432 23.23 -24.06 -7.95
CA PRO A 432 24.00 -23.32 -6.96
C PRO A 432 25.40 -23.95 -6.74
N ASP A 433 26.43 -23.13 -6.84
CA ASP A 433 27.81 -23.57 -6.53
C ASP A 433 28.05 -23.47 -5.02
N LEU A 434 27.99 -24.59 -4.33
CA LEU A 434 28.20 -24.67 -2.88
C LEU A 434 29.61 -24.26 -2.46
N THR A 435 30.62 -24.37 -3.33
CA THR A 435 31.99 -23.91 -3.02
C THR A 435 32.03 -22.39 -2.99
N LEU A 436 31.30 -21.76 -3.89
CA LEU A 436 31.14 -20.30 -3.93
C LEU A 436 30.36 -19.81 -2.70
N TRP A 437 29.34 -20.53 -2.26
CA TRP A 437 28.65 -20.25 -1.01
C TRP A 437 29.63 -20.29 0.18
N GLU A 438 30.37 -21.39 0.36
CA GLU A 438 31.31 -21.55 1.47
C GLU A 438 32.36 -20.43 1.52
N LYS A 439 32.86 -20.02 0.35
CA LYS A 439 33.83 -18.94 0.22
C LYS A 439 33.26 -17.57 0.66
N ASN A 440 31.98 -17.30 0.35
CA ASN A 440 31.38 -15.97 0.52
C ASN A 440 30.34 -15.90 1.65
N LYS A 441 29.96 -17.00 2.29
CA LYS A 441 28.86 -17.07 3.27
C LYS A 441 28.92 -16.04 4.38
N LYS A 442 30.11 -15.74 4.90
CA LYS A 442 30.27 -14.70 5.96
C LYS A 442 29.81 -13.34 5.47
N LYS A 443 30.20 -12.98 4.25
CA LYS A 443 29.82 -11.69 3.64
C LYS A 443 28.34 -11.68 3.30
N ILE A 444 27.83 -12.71 2.68
CA ILE A 444 26.40 -12.80 2.27
C ILE A 444 25.48 -12.69 3.50
N ILE A 445 25.81 -13.40 4.59
CA ILE A 445 25.04 -13.34 5.84
C ILE A 445 25.14 -11.94 6.46
N ALA A 446 26.33 -11.33 6.49
CA ALA A 446 26.49 -9.99 7.01
C ALA A 446 25.73 -8.92 6.19
N ASP A 447 25.75 -9.05 4.87
CA ASP A 447 25.01 -8.14 3.97
C ASP A 447 23.48 -8.31 4.16
N ALA A 448 23.01 -9.54 4.30
CA ALA A 448 21.60 -9.83 4.58
C ALA A 448 21.17 -9.30 5.96
N GLU A 449 22.02 -9.47 6.98
CA GLU A 449 21.76 -8.93 8.32
C GLU A 449 21.73 -7.40 8.32
N ALA A 450 22.67 -6.75 7.64
CA ALA A 450 22.71 -5.30 7.53
C ALA A 450 21.43 -4.75 6.85
N LYS A 451 20.95 -5.43 5.82
CA LYS A 451 19.68 -5.07 5.16
C LYS A 451 18.48 -5.25 6.10
N LEU A 452 18.38 -6.41 6.77
CA LEU A 452 17.31 -6.69 7.72
C LEU A 452 17.27 -5.65 8.85
N GLN A 453 18.45 -5.26 9.37
CA GLN A 453 18.59 -4.25 10.41
C GLN A 453 18.19 -2.85 9.93
N GLU A 454 18.49 -2.51 8.67
CA GLU A 454 18.05 -1.24 8.08
C GLU A 454 16.54 -1.20 7.87
N ASP A 455 15.96 -2.27 7.35
CA ASP A 455 14.51 -2.40 7.16
C ASP A 455 13.77 -2.34 8.51
N HIS A 456 14.30 -3.00 9.54
CA HIS A 456 13.75 -2.96 10.90
C HIS A 456 13.80 -1.54 11.48
N LEU A 457 14.94 -0.84 11.34
CA LEU A 457 15.07 0.55 11.78
C LEU A 457 14.08 1.47 11.06
N ASN A 458 13.89 1.30 9.75
CA ASN A 458 12.93 2.07 8.97
C ASN A 458 11.50 1.82 9.44
N GLN A 459 11.11 0.57 9.67
CA GLN A 459 9.79 0.21 10.22
C GLN A 459 9.57 0.81 11.60
N TRP A 460 10.55 0.67 12.49
CA TRP A 460 10.51 1.28 13.81
C TRP A 460 10.33 2.81 13.72
N TYR A 461 11.09 3.47 12.84
CA TYR A 461 10.97 4.92 12.65
C TYR A 461 9.57 5.32 12.17
N LEU A 462 9.02 4.63 11.18
CA LEU A 462 7.68 4.91 10.66
C LEU A 462 6.61 4.71 11.74
N GLU A 463 6.75 3.68 12.57
CA GLU A 463 5.85 3.44 13.70
C GLU A 463 5.94 4.56 14.75
N GLN A 464 7.15 4.98 15.15
CA GLN A 464 7.28 6.09 16.11
C GLN A 464 6.79 7.41 15.51
N ARG A 465 7.11 7.67 14.23
CA ARG A 465 6.65 8.86 13.51
C ARG A 465 5.12 8.95 13.44
N SER A 466 4.43 7.82 13.26
CA SER A 466 2.96 7.79 13.20
C SER A 466 2.27 8.23 14.53
N LYS A 467 2.98 8.16 15.65
CA LYS A 467 2.51 8.58 16.98
C LYS A 467 2.70 10.09 17.21
N VAL A 468 3.43 10.77 16.34
CA VAL A 468 3.73 12.21 16.48
C VAL A 468 2.72 13.03 15.70
N GLN A 469 2.06 13.96 16.37
CA GLN A 469 1.21 14.94 15.72
C GLN A 469 2.08 15.95 14.96
N ILE A 470 1.86 16.09 13.64
CA ILE A 470 2.63 16.99 12.80
C ILE A 470 1.66 17.98 12.14
N ILE A 471 1.93 19.27 12.30
CA ILE A 471 1.24 20.37 11.62
C ILE A 471 2.27 21.01 10.68
N ASP A 472 1.99 21.01 9.39
CA ASP A 472 2.88 21.53 8.35
C ASP A 472 2.20 22.66 7.57
N ASN A 473 2.55 23.89 7.89
CA ASN A 473 2.05 25.10 7.26
C ASN A 473 3.05 25.70 6.26
N ARG A 474 4.16 25.00 5.96
CA ARG A 474 5.26 25.52 5.11
C ARG A 474 4.81 26.00 3.74
N LYS A 475 3.75 25.41 3.19
CA LYS A 475 3.18 25.85 1.88
C LYS A 475 2.83 27.33 1.87
N ASN A 476 2.41 27.88 3.00
CA ASN A 476 2.03 29.29 3.13
C ASN A 476 3.25 30.23 3.03
N PHE A 477 4.45 29.71 3.12
CA PHE A 477 5.71 30.44 3.18
C PHE A 477 6.66 30.14 2.00
N TYR A 478 6.31 29.23 1.08
CA TYR A 478 7.22 28.79 0.02
C TYR A 478 7.68 29.92 -0.90
N GLU A 479 6.81 30.84 -1.28
CA GLU A 479 7.18 31.96 -2.14
C GLU A 479 8.20 32.89 -1.46
N LEU A 480 8.06 33.09 -0.15
CA LEU A 480 8.94 33.92 0.65
C LEU A 480 10.27 33.26 0.96
N GLN A 481 10.28 31.94 1.17
CA GLN A 481 11.48 31.16 1.39
C GLN A 481 12.34 31.01 0.13
N MET A 482 11.72 31.08 -1.05
CA MET A 482 12.42 30.97 -2.34
C MET A 482 13.00 32.31 -2.85
N GLN A 483 12.64 33.42 -2.23
CA GLN A 483 13.28 34.72 -2.49
C GLN A 483 14.60 34.91 -1.73
N LEU A 484 15.02 33.91 -0.94
CA LEU A 484 16.30 33.92 -0.28
C LEU A 484 17.42 33.76 -1.34
N LYS A 485 17.95 34.89 -1.78
CA LYS A 485 19.21 34.92 -2.51
C LYS A 485 20.29 34.43 -1.54
N LEU A 486 20.95 33.31 -1.87
CA LEU A 486 22.15 32.84 -1.23
C LEU A 486 23.29 33.81 -1.50
#